data_543b874c54621d88658971575b4676da
#
_entry.id   543b874c54621d88658971575b4676da
#
_cell.length_a   1.000
_cell.length_b   1.000
_cell.length_c   1.000
_cell.angle_alpha   90.00
_cell.angle_beta   90.00
_cell.angle_gamma   90.00
#
_symmetry.space_group_name_H-M   'P 1'
#
loop_
_entity.id
_entity.type
_entity.pdbx_description
1 polymer ?
#
loop_
_entity_poly.entity_id
_entity_poly.type
_entity_poly.pdbx_seq_one_letter_code
_entity_poly.pdbx_strand_id
1 'polypeptide(L)'
;MSPNAQVVHGIPNDEPLKEGDIISIDCGAIKNGFYGDHAYTFAVGEIDPKIEKLLKVSKASLFEGIKNFKKGNRVGDIGYAIQNYCEKEVLVLCENL
;
A
#
# COMPACT_ATOMS: atom_id res chain seq x y z
N MET A 1 -10.10 2.50 7.56
CA MET A 1 -9.28 3.59 6.98
C MET A 1 -8.17 3.95 7.93
N SER A 2 -6.99 4.26 7.42
CA SER A 2 -5.83 4.55 8.26
C SER A 2 -5.11 5.80 7.75
N PRO A 3 -5.20 6.94 8.48
CA PRO A 3 -4.55 8.17 8.09
C PRO A 3 -3.05 8.18 8.45
N ASN A 4 -2.26 8.79 7.58
CA ASN A 4 -0.84 9.10 7.75
C ASN A 4 0.00 7.89 8.21
N ALA A 5 0.61 7.95 9.38
CA ALA A 5 1.50 6.92 9.91
C ALA A 5 0.79 5.65 10.41
N GLN A 6 -0.53 5.65 10.46
CA GLN A 6 -1.27 4.42 10.78
C GLN A 6 -1.15 3.43 9.63
N VAL A 7 -0.63 2.26 9.90
CA VAL A 7 -0.36 1.26 8.86
C VAL A 7 -1.66 0.58 8.41
N VAL A 8 -2.42 0.02 9.36
CA VAL A 8 -3.68 -0.71 9.10
C VAL A 8 -4.67 -0.53 10.25
N HIS A 9 -5.93 -0.84 10.00
CA HIS A 9 -6.98 -0.97 11.01
C HIS A 9 -7.17 0.29 11.89
N GLY A 10 -7.09 1.47 11.27
CA GLY A 10 -7.35 2.72 11.99
C GLY A 10 -8.75 2.72 12.62
N ILE A 11 -8.83 3.15 13.89
CA ILE A 11 -10.10 3.29 14.60
C ILE A 11 -10.72 4.64 14.22
N PRO A 12 -11.97 4.68 13.77
CA PRO A 12 -12.66 5.93 13.46
C PRO A 12 -12.68 6.89 14.66
N ASN A 13 -12.50 8.17 14.37
CA ASN A 13 -12.57 9.25 15.37
C ASN A 13 -13.19 10.49 14.73
N ASP A 14 -13.35 11.56 15.51
CA ASP A 14 -13.97 12.81 15.07
C ASP A 14 -12.98 13.81 14.47
N GLU A 15 -11.71 13.40 14.27
CA GLU A 15 -10.70 14.28 13.69
C GLU A 15 -10.89 14.36 12.16
N PRO A 16 -11.16 15.56 11.61
CA PRO A 16 -11.30 15.72 10.17
C PRO A 16 -9.96 15.58 9.45
N LEU A 17 -9.99 15.04 8.25
CA LEU A 17 -8.82 15.02 7.38
C LEU A 17 -8.44 16.45 6.99
N LYS A 18 -7.14 16.70 6.86
CA LYS A 18 -6.57 18.01 6.50
C LYS A 18 -5.85 17.90 5.17
N GLU A 19 -5.72 19.01 4.48
CA GLU A 19 -4.85 19.11 3.32
C GLU A 19 -3.41 18.71 3.69
N GLY A 20 -2.79 17.90 2.86
CA GLY A 20 -1.47 17.31 3.12
C GLY A 20 -1.51 15.92 3.76
N ASP A 21 -2.66 15.48 4.24
CA ASP A 21 -2.83 14.13 4.76
C ASP A 21 -2.86 13.11 3.63
N ILE A 22 -2.48 11.88 3.95
CA ILE A 22 -2.75 10.71 3.13
C ILE A 22 -3.66 9.76 3.90
N ILE A 23 -4.54 9.06 3.19
CA ILE A 23 -5.45 8.11 3.82
C ILE A 23 -5.43 6.80 3.05
N SER A 24 -5.13 5.72 3.75
CA SER A 24 -5.20 4.37 3.22
C SER A 24 -6.59 3.80 3.48
N ILE A 25 -7.26 3.41 2.42
CA ILE A 25 -8.59 2.80 2.48
C ILE A 25 -8.45 1.36 2.05
N ASP A 26 -8.81 0.46 2.97
CA ASP A 26 -8.81 -0.99 2.77
C ASP A 26 -10.26 -1.47 2.78
N CYS A 27 -10.64 -2.19 1.75
CA CYS A 27 -12.02 -2.60 1.51
C CYS A 27 -12.09 -4.04 1.05
N GLY A 28 -12.83 -4.85 1.79
CA GLY A 28 -13.12 -6.23 1.43
C GLY A 28 -14.57 -6.42 0.97
N ALA A 29 -14.78 -7.32 0.02
CA ALA A 29 -16.09 -7.69 -0.48
C ALA A 29 -16.18 -9.20 -0.74
N ILE A 30 -17.39 -9.71 -0.65
CA ILE A 30 -17.71 -11.12 -0.99
C ILE A 30 -18.75 -11.12 -2.09
N LYS A 31 -18.49 -11.85 -3.16
CA LYS A 31 -19.45 -12.06 -4.24
C LYS A 31 -19.39 -13.50 -4.72
N ASN A 32 -20.54 -14.17 -4.77
CA ASN A 32 -20.63 -15.56 -5.23
C ASN A 32 -19.69 -16.53 -4.51
N GLY A 33 -19.42 -16.29 -3.20
CA GLY A 33 -18.49 -17.09 -2.40
C GLY A 33 -17.02 -16.74 -2.60
N PHE A 34 -16.69 -15.78 -3.47
CA PHE A 34 -15.32 -15.30 -3.68
C PHE A 34 -15.07 -14.03 -2.87
N TYR A 35 -13.86 -13.94 -2.32
CA TYR A 35 -13.39 -12.80 -1.55
C TYR A 35 -12.56 -11.88 -2.43
N GLY A 36 -12.91 -10.60 -2.46
CA GLY A 36 -12.11 -9.55 -3.05
C GLY A 36 -11.57 -8.64 -1.97
N ASP A 37 -10.30 -8.27 -2.07
CA ASP A 37 -9.62 -7.42 -1.10
C ASP A 37 -8.78 -6.40 -1.85
N HIS A 38 -8.94 -5.13 -1.52
CA HIS A 38 -8.23 -4.05 -2.20
C HIS A 38 -7.98 -2.89 -1.25
N ALA A 39 -6.74 -2.41 -1.26
CA ALA A 39 -6.35 -1.23 -0.52
C ALA A 39 -5.72 -0.21 -1.46
N TYR A 40 -5.96 1.07 -1.19
CA TYR A 40 -5.36 2.17 -1.92
C TYR A 40 -5.15 3.37 -1.00
N THR A 41 -4.06 4.10 -1.21
CA THR A 41 -3.76 5.32 -0.44
C THR A 41 -4.03 6.55 -1.29
N PHE A 42 -4.88 7.43 -0.76
CA PHE A 42 -5.30 8.68 -1.40
C PHE A 42 -4.61 9.86 -0.76
N ALA A 43 -4.22 10.84 -1.57
CA ALA A 43 -3.76 12.13 -1.09
C ALA A 43 -4.95 13.07 -0.86
N VAL A 44 -4.89 13.86 0.20
CA VAL A 44 -5.86 14.92 0.50
C VAL A 44 -5.25 16.26 0.10
N GLY A 45 -5.64 16.78 -1.07
CA GLY A 45 -5.07 17.99 -1.62
C GLY A 45 -3.61 17.84 -2.03
N GLU A 46 -2.83 18.89 -1.84
CA GLU A 46 -1.38 18.86 -2.11
C GLU A 46 -0.63 18.22 -0.95
N ILE A 47 0.24 17.28 -1.27
CA ILE A 47 1.06 16.55 -0.30
C ILE A 47 2.54 16.86 -0.48
N ASP A 48 3.34 16.60 0.55
CA ASP A 48 4.79 16.73 0.49
C ASP A 48 5.36 15.87 -0.66
N PRO A 49 6.29 16.41 -1.47
CA PRO A 49 6.92 15.66 -2.57
C PRO A 49 7.56 14.33 -2.15
N LYS A 50 8.07 14.22 -0.93
CA LYS A 50 8.60 12.96 -0.39
C LYS A 50 7.51 11.92 -0.20
N ILE A 51 6.34 12.34 0.28
CA ILE A 51 5.17 11.47 0.45
C ILE A 51 4.62 11.06 -0.91
N GLU A 52 4.56 11.99 -1.86
CA GLU A 52 4.15 11.67 -3.23
C GLU A 52 5.07 10.62 -3.86
N LYS A 53 6.38 10.74 -3.68
CA LYS A 53 7.35 9.73 -4.11
C LYS A 53 7.08 8.38 -3.45
N LEU A 54 6.83 8.37 -2.14
CA LEU A 54 6.48 7.15 -1.40
C LEU A 54 5.27 6.44 -2.02
N LEU A 55 4.21 7.18 -2.32
CA LEU A 55 3.00 6.61 -2.92
C LEU A 55 3.27 6.05 -4.31
N LYS A 56 4.02 6.77 -5.14
CA LYS A 56 4.38 6.32 -6.51
C LYS A 56 5.25 5.06 -6.50
N VAL A 57 6.27 5.02 -5.64
CA VAL A 57 7.17 3.86 -5.53
C VAL A 57 6.41 2.65 -4.97
N SER A 58 5.59 2.84 -3.96
CA SER A 58 4.78 1.76 -3.39
C SER A 58 3.84 1.14 -4.42
N LYS A 59 3.17 1.97 -5.20
CA LYS A 59 2.29 1.50 -6.28
C LYS A 59 3.07 0.76 -7.36
N ALA A 60 4.21 1.29 -7.79
CA ALA A 60 5.05 0.64 -8.79
C ALA A 60 5.60 -0.70 -8.29
N SER A 61 5.98 -0.79 -7.01
CA SER A 61 6.47 -2.03 -6.40
C SER A 61 5.43 -3.15 -6.42
N LEU A 62 4.15 -2.81 -6.24
CA LEU A 62 3.06 -3.78 -6.37
C LEU A 62 3.05 -4.44 -7.75
N PHE A 63 3.18 -3.65 -8.82
CA PHE A 63 3.20 -4.18 -10.17
C PHE A 63 4.46 -5.00 -10.45
N GLU A 64 5.60 -4.65 -9.87
CA GLU A 64 6.80 -5.50 -9.91
C GLU A 64 6.55 -6.87 -9.22
N GLY A 65 5.85 -6.87 -8.09
CA GLY A 65 5.42 -8.11 -7.44
C GLY A 65 4.49 -8.94 -8.32
N ILE A 66 3.51 -8.33 -8.93
CA ILE A 66 2.54 -8.99 -9.81
C ILE A 66 3.22 -9.69 -10.99
N LYS A 67 4.26 -9.11 -11.57
CA LYS A 67 5.04 -9.74 -12.65
C LYS A 67 5.65 -11.10 -12.25
N ASN A 68 5.89 -11.29 -10.95
CA ASN A 68 6.42 -12.53 -10.40
C ASN A 68 5.35 -13.53 -9.94
N PHE A 69 4.08 -13.15 -10.03
CA PHE A 69 2.95 -14.02 -9.74
C PHE A 69 2.66 -14.92 -10.95
N LYS A 70 3.46 -15.96 -11.10
CA LYS A 70 3.38 -16.90 -12.22
C LYS A 70 3.73 -18.31 -11.79
N LYS A 71 3.30 -19.28 -12.61
CA LYS A 71 3.59 -20.70 -12.40
C LYS A 71 5.09 -20.93 -12.24
N GLY A 72 5.46 -21.70 -11.22
CA GLY A 72 6.85 -22.03 -10.89
C GLY A 72 7.48 -21.11 -9.84
N ASN A 73 6.91 -19.94 -9.62
CA ASN A 73 7.37 -19.03 -8.57
C ASN A 73 6.67 -19.31 -7.22
N ARG A 74 7.33 -18.90 -6.15
CA ARG A 74 6.81 -18.97 -4.77
C ARG A 74 6.31 -17.61 -4.31
N VAL A 75 5.52 -17.58 -3.24
CA VAL A 75 5.07 -16.32 -2.61
C VAL A 75 6.25 -15.44 -2.22
N GLY A 76 7.35 -16.04 -1.73
CA GLY A 76 8.58 -15.31 -1.41
C GLY A 76 9.21 -14.58 -2.61
N ASP A 77 9.02 -15.07 -3.83
CA ASP A 77 9.55 -14.39 -5.03
C ASP A 77 8.80 -13.07 -5.28
N ILE A 78 7.51 -13.02 -4.96
CA ILE A 78 6.70 -11.80 -5.04
C ILE A 78 7.20 -10.79 -4.00
N GLY A 79 7.33 -11.23 -2.75
CA GLY A 79 7.84 -10.38 -1.67
C GLY A 79 9.24 -9.85 -1.95
N TYR A 80 10.13 -10.70 -2.45
CA TYR A 80 11.48 -10.30 -2.83
C TYR A 80 11.50 -9.23 -3.93
N ALA A 81 10.67 -9.38 -4.96
CA ALA A 81 10.57 -8.40 -6.04
C ALA A 81 10.11 -7.03 -5.54
N ILE A 82 9.11 -7.01 -4.64
CA ILE A 82 8.60 -5.78 -4.02
C ILE A 82 9.69 -5.13 -3.16
N GLN A 83 10.31 -5.91 -2.27
CA GLN A 83 11.37 -5.43 -1.39
C GLN A 83 12.55 -4.86 -2.17
N ASN A 84 13.03 -5.59 -3.17
CA ASN A 84 14.15 -5.16 -4.00
C ASN A 84 13.85 -3.85 -4.73
N TYR A 85 12.65 -3.68 -5.26
CA TYR A 85 12.22 -2.44 -5.89
C TYR A 85 12.19 -1.26 -4.91
N CYS A 86 11.56 -1.46 -3.74
CA CYS A 86 11.46 -0.42 -2.71
C CYS A 86 12.83 0.01 -2.18
N GLU A 87 13.73 -0.94 -1.91
CA GLU A 87 15.07 -0.65 -1.39
C GLU A 87 15.94 0.13 -2.37
N LYS A 88 15.80 -0.12 -3.67
CA LYS A 88 16.46 0.67 -4.71
C LYS A 88 16.02 2.13 -4.69
N GLU A 89 14.80 2.40 -4.28
CA GLU A 89 14.22 3.74 -4.16
C GLU A 89 14.36 4.33 -2.75
N VAL A 90 15.13 3.66 -1.87
CA VAL A 90 15.38 4.07 -0.48
C VAL A 90 14.12 4.09 0.38
N LEU A 91 13.24 3.11 0.19
CA LEU A 91 12.09 2.85 1.05
C LEU A 91 12.33 1.60 1.88
N VAL A 92 11.84 1.61 3.11
CA VAL A 92 11.86 0.45 4.01
C VAL A 92 10.47 -0.14 4.12
N LEU A 93 10.38 -1.44 3.94
CA LEU A 93 9.11 -2.18 4.14
C LEU A 93 8.92 -2.54 5.61
N CYS A 94 7.66 -2.63 6.01
CA CYS A 94 7.32 -3.23 7.30
C CYS A 94 7.51 -4.74 7.19
N GLU A 95 8.52 -5.27 7.86
CA GLU A 95 8.89 -6.69 7.76
C GLU A 95 8.05 -7.62 8.64
N ASN A 96 7.22 -7.08 9.56
CA ASN A 96 6.46 -7.85 10.55
C ASN A 96 5.03 -7.32 10.70
N LEU A 97 4.22 -7.53 9.69
CA LEU A 97 2.76 -7.39 9.80
C LEU A 97 2.08 -8.75 9.81
#